data_41eaf94c0163a12df8bd5329c65c64a7
#
_entry.id   41eaf94c0163a12df8bd5329c65c64a7
#
_cell.length_a   1.000
_cell.length_b   1.000
_cell.length_c   1.000
_cell.angle_alpha   90.00
_cell.angle_beta   90.00
_cell.angle_gamma   90.00
#
_symmetry.space_group_name_H-M   'P 1'
#
loop_
_entity.id
_entity.type
_entity.pdbx_description
1 polymer ?
#
loop_
_entity_poly.entity_id
_entity_poly.type
_entity_poly.pdbx_seq_one_letter_code
_entity_poly.pdbx_strand_id
1 'polypeptide(L)'
;MKKKYLAAAALLAALALTPTMNSFAASGWTSENGNWVYYDNDGNRHKGWIQTKDGYYYMDTASGVMLKGFKKIDGKWYYFSSDGLMQTGWIKDEGKWYYCLEDGVLVQENWLKVGENYFFMRGTGELAVGWRNMSGSWYYFKADGRCAFKWMKIGNDWFWMGTDGKMKTGWQQVEGIYYYFGQDGKMKTGWLSDGTNRYYMDPESGKMVHNWKQINNAWMFFDANGHMMTGWIHVNDHYYYLGTDGKMVSNTTLTLNGVSYTFDGNGAYTGNESVPATAVSIYKEPKQEAETASSDTKSGTSNGKMGLPSDKTTGPGVKKNN
;
A
#
# COMPACT_ATOMS: atom_id res chain seq x y z
N MET A 1 -0.91 -6.61 -34.82
CA MET A 1 -0.13 -7.48 -35.72
C MET A 1 0.60 -8.52 -34.87
N LYS A 2 0.19 -9.79 -35.00
CA LYS A 2 0.78 -10.89 -34.21
C LYS A 2 2.10 -11.30 -34.90
N LYS A 3 3.24 -11.05 -34.23
CA LYS A 3 4.51 -11.63 -34.70
C LYS A 3 4.55 -13.10 -34.28
N LYS A 4 4.42 -13.95 -35.29
CA LYS A 4 4.67 -15.40 -35.22
C LYS A 4 6.18 -15.59 -35.17
N TYR A 5 6.69 -16.14 -34.08
CA TYR A 5 8.06 -16.65 -34.06
C TYR A 5 8.05 -18.02 -34.69
N LEU A 6 8.61 -18.13 -35.90
CA LEU A 6 8.90 -19.41 -36.54
C LEU A 6 10.13 -20.01 -35.85
N ALA A 7 9.95 -21.17 -35.21
CA ALA A 7 11.06 -22.03 -34.84
C ALA A 7 11.63 -22.64 -36.14
N ALA A 8 12.87 -22.32 -36.44
CA ALA A 8 13.58 -22.97 -37.56
C ALA A 8 13.93 -24.41 -37.15
N ALA A 9 13.08 -25.36 -37.50
CA ALA A 9 13.44 -26.77 -37.51
C ALA A 9 14.23 -27.05 -38.79
N ALA A 10 15.53 -27.24 -38.68
CA ALA A 10 16.36 -27.75 -39.78
C ALA A 10 16.09 -29.25 -39.97
N LEU A 11 15.30 -29.59 -40.96
CA LEU A 11 15.12 -30.98 -41.40
C LEU A 11 16.31 -31.35 -42.30
N LEU A 12 17.23 -32.18 -41.85
CA LEU A 12 18.23 -32.81 -42.70
C LEU A 12 17.75 -34.20 -43.10
N ALA A 13 17.38 -34.37 -44.38
CA ALA A 13 17.12 -35.65 -44.99
C ALA A 13 18.44 -36.41 -45.20
N ALA A 14 18.55 -37.61 -44.64
CA ALA A 14 19.70 -38.48 -44.78
C ALA A 14 19.50 -39.41 -45.99
N LEU A 15 20.36 -39.26 -47.03
CA LEU A 15 20.62 -40.32 -48.07
C LEU A 15 21.66 -41.25 -47.52
N ALA A 16 21.33 -42.57 -47.50
CA ALA A 16 22.22 -43.62 -47.05
C ALA A 16 23.31 -43.91 -48.11
N LEU A 17 24.54 -43.79 -47.72
CA LEU A 17 25.69 -44.43 -48.38
C LEU A 17 26.72 -44.75 -47.26
N THR A 18 26.95 -46.07 -46.98
CA THR A 18 28.03 -46.54 -46.13
C THR A 18 29.38 -46.37 -46.81
N PRO A 19 30.37 -45.79 -46.15
CA PRO A 19 31.38 -46.57 -45.46
C PRO A 19 31.81 -45.95 -44.13
N THR A 20 32.46 -46.73 -43.32
CA THR A 20 33.08 -46.40 -42.04
C THR A 20 33.54 -44.96 -41.91
N MET A 21 32.68 -44.12 -41.35
CA MET A 21 33.05 -42.79 -40.89
C MET A 21 32.93 -42.77 -39.39
N ASN A 22 34.01 -42.30 -38.72
CA ASN A 22 33.91 -41.73 -37.40
C ASN A 22 32.70 -40.81 -37.38
N SER A 23 31.61 -41.24 -36.75
CA SER A 23 30.46 -40.40 -36.54
C SER A 23 30.91 -39.24 -35.64
N PHE A 24 31.21 -38.09 -36.20
CA PHE A 24 31.20 -36.86 -35.43
C PHE A 24 29.79 -36.79 -34.83
N ALA A 25 29.70 -37.04 -33.54
CA ALA A 25 28.45 -36.84 -32.82
C ALA A 25 28.02 -35.40 -33.12
N ALA A 26 26.81 -35.24 -33.63
CA ALA A 26 26.30 -33.89 -33.93
C ALA A 26 26.28 -33.08 -32.67
N SER A 27 27.15 -32.06 -32.56
CA SER A 27 27.11 -31.10 -31.47
C SER A 27 25.85 -30.22 -31.55
N GLY A 28 25.29 -29.85 -30.42
CA GLY A 28 24.15 -28.95 -30.33
C GLY A 28 22.87 -29.62 -29.82
N TRP A 29 21.76 -28.95 -30.07
CA TRP A 29 20.43 -29.37 -29.58
C TRP A 29 19.90 -30.57 -30.37
N THR A 30 19.47 -31.60 -29.62
CA THR A 30 18.87 -32.83 -30.16
C THR A 30 17.62 -33.18 -29.37
N SER A 31 16.56 -33.62 -30.06
CA SER A 31 15.35 -34.12 -29.41
C SER A 31 15.40 -35.66 -29.31
N GLU A 32 15.32 -36.19 -28.10
CA GLU A 32 15.30 -37.60 -27.80
C GLU A 32 14.08 -38.01 -26.99
N ASN A 33 13.26 -38.89 -27.51
CA ASN A 33 12.00 -39.33 -26.85
C ASN A 33 11.12 -38.14 -26.36
N GLY A 34 11.06 -37.05 -27.14
CA GLY A 34 10.30 -35.84 -26.78
C GLY A 34 11.00 -34.92 -25.80
N ASN A 35 12.20 -35.24 -25.35
CA ASN A 35 13.01 -34.39 -24.48
C ASN A 35 14.16 -33.75 -25.26
N TRP A 36 14.46 -32.50 -24.94
CA TRP A 36 15.63 -31.82 -25.51
C TRP A 36 16.86 -32.08 -24.67
N VAL A 37 17.96 -32.41 -25.34
CA VAL A 37 19.31 -32.58 -24.81
C VAL A 37 20.28 -31.76 -25.62
N TYR A 38 21.44 -31.45 -25.08
CA TYR A 38 22.49 -30.72 -25.76
C TYR A 38 23.77 -31.56 -25.75
N TYR A 39 24.39 -31.73 -26.91
CA TYR A 39 25.67 -32.39 -27.06
C TYR A 39 26.78 -31.36 -27.23
N ASP A 40 27.90 -31.55 -26.48
CA ASP A 40 29.11 -30.76 -26.68
C ASP A 40 29.84 -31.19 -27.95
N ASN A 41 30.96 -30.50 -28.25
CA ASN A 41 31.74 -30.78 -29.46
C ASN A 41 32.41 -32.16 -29.43
N ASP A 42 32.56 -32.77 -28.28
CA ASP A 42 33.13 -34.08 -28.07
C ASP A 42 32.07 -35.19 -28.15
N GLY A 43 30.81 -34.81 -28.40
CA GLY A 43 29.69 -35.75 -28.46
C GLY A 43 29.18 -36.23 -27.11
N ASN A 44 29.56 -35.57 -26.03
CA ASN A 44 29.03 -35.86 -24.71
C ASN A 44 27.76 -35.08 -24.44
N ARG A 45 26.81 -35.72 -23.74
CA ARG A 45 25.59 -35.06 -23.30
C ARG A 45 25.93 -34.02 -22.22
N HIS A 46 25.66 -32.73 -22.52
CA HIS A 46 25.95 -31.66 -21.59
C HIS A 46 25.09 -31.74 -20.35
N LYS A 47 25.63 -31.31 -19.21
CA LYS A 47 24.98 -31.28 -17.90
C LYS A 47 25.23 -29.91 -17.23
N GLY A 48 24.24 -29.37 -16.53
CA GLY A 48 24.35 -28.05 -15.90
C GLY A 48 24.00 -26.91 -16.82
N TRP A 49 24.55 -25.74 -16.54
CA TRP A 49 24.25 -24.50 -17.27
C TRP A 49 24.80 -24.47 -18.67
N ILE A 50 23.99 -24.01 -19.60
CA ILE A 50 24.40 -23.67 -20.98
C ILE A 50 24.06 -22.21 -21.24
N GLN A 51 25.02 -21.46 -21.77
CA GLN A 51 24.80 -20.13 -22.31
C GLN A 51 24.80 -20.17 -23.83
N THR A 52 23.74 -19.64 -24.44
CA THR A 52 23.61 -19.49 -25.88
C THR A 52 23.42 -18.02 -26.22
N LYS A 53 23.34 -17.68 -27.50
CA LYS A 53 22.96 -16.33 -27.96
C LYS A 53 21.55 -15.89 -27.51
N ASP A 54 20.66 -16.84 -27.22
CA ASP A 54 19.27 -16.61 -26.83
C ASP A 54 19.11 -16.50 -25.30
N GLY A 55 20.13 -16.91 -24.53
CA GLY A 55 20.17 -16.86 -23.08
C GLY A 55 20.66 -18.14 -22.41
N TYR A 56 20.20 -18.38 -21.19
CA TYR A 56 20.64 -19.52 -20.36
C TYR A 56 19.60 -20.64 -20.34
N TYR A 57 20.12 -21.86 -20.36
CA TYR A 57 19.38 -23.12 -20.20
C TYR A 57 20.05 -23.96 -19.12
N TYR A 58 19.33 -24.90 -18.54
CA TYR A 58 19.92 -25.84 -17.62
C TYR A 58 19.55 -27.27 -17.97
N MET A 59 20.60 -28.08 -18.09
CA MET A 59 20.47 -29.52 -18.37
C MET A 59 20.58 -30.26 -17.04
N ASP A 60 19.58 -31.10 -16.76
CA ASP A 60 19.57 -31.92 -15.55
C ASP A 60 20.87 -32.69 -15.38
N THR A 61 21.47 -32.61 -14.20
CA THR A 61 22.81 -33.16 -13.94
C THR A 61 22.83 -34.67 -13.93
N ALA A 62 21.70 -35.36 -13.72
CA ALA A 62 21.60 -36.82 -13.78
C ALA A 62 21.35 -37.29 -15.21
N SER A 63 20.29 -36.78 -15.85
CA SER A 63 19.77 -37.22 -17.16
C SER A 63 20.32 -36.47 -18.36
N GLY A 64 20.81 -35.25 -18.18
CA GLY A 64 21.17 -34.35 -19.28
C GLY A 64 19.96 -33.80 -20.04
N VAL A 65 18.73 -33.92 -19.53
CA VAL A 65 17.51 -33.42 -20.13
C VAL A 65 17.34 -31.93 -19.77
N MET A 66 16.92 -31.12 -20.74
CA MET A 66 16.63 -29.69 -20.59
C MET A 66 15.50 -29.47 -19.59
N LEU A 67 15.73 -28.62 -18.59
CA LEU A 67 14.73 -28.29 -17.57
C LEU A 67 13.72 -27.27 -18.07
N LYS A 68 12.48 -27.35 -17.54
CA LYS A 68 11.37 -26.46 -17.80
C LYS A 68 10.59 -26.19 -16.51
N GLY A 69 9.91 -25.02 -16.45
CA GLY A 69 9.15 -24.59 -15.28
C GLY A 69 10.04 -24.24 -14.09
N PHE A 70 9.47 -24.21 -12.89
CA PHE A 70 10.24 -23.92 -11.67
C PHE A 70 11.19 -25.07 -11.30
N LYS A 71 12.46 -24.73 -11.09
CA LYS A 71 13.52 -25.69 -10.71
C LYS A 71 14.42 -25.09 -9.63
N LYS A 72 14.78 -25.93 -8.65
CA LYS A 72 15.74 -25.58 -7.61
C LYS A 72 17.11 -26.10 -8.00
N ILE A 73 18.07 -25.18 -8.18
CA ILE A 73 19.45 -25.46 -8.58
C ILE A 73 20.35 -24.81 -7.54
N ASP A 74 21.23 -25.57 -6.93
CA ASP A 74 22.17 -25.11 -5.90
C ASP A 74 21.50 -24.26 -4.79
N GLY A 75 20.31 -24.69 -4.34
CA GLY A 75 19.54 -24.04 -3.29
C GLY A 75 18.69 -22.85 -3.74
N LYS A 76 18.85 -22.35 -4.96
CA LYS A 76 18.11 -21.22 -5.55
C LYS A 76 17.04 -21.70 -6.51
N TRP A 77 15.90 -20.99 -6.57
CA TRP A 77 14.84 -21.27 -7.53
C TRP A 77 15.01 -20.44 -8.80
N TYR A 78 14.77 -21.08 -9.94
CA TYR A 78 14.77 -20.52 -11.29
C TYR A 78 13.49 -20.90 -12.01
N TYR A 79 13.11 -20.14 -13.02
CA TYR A 79 12.02 -20.51 -13.91
C TYR A 79 12.53 -20.60 -15.35
N PHE A 80 12.20 -21.71 -16.00
CA PHE A 80 12.51 -21.97 -17.39
C PHE A 80 11.19 -22.04 -18.18
N SER A 81 11.12 -21.34 -19.30
CA SER A 81 9.95 -21.35 -20.20
C SER A 81 9.71 -22.74 -20.81
N SER A 82 8.63 -22.89 -21.57
CA SER A 82 8.30 -24.15 -22.25
C SER A 82 9.35 -24.61 -23.23
N ASP A 83 10.15 -23.68 -23.78
CA ASP A 83 11.31 -23.92 -24.65
C ASP A 83 12.63 -24.03 -23.88
N GLY A 84 12.59 -24.03 -22.56
CA GLY A 84 13.75 -24.24 -21.68
C GLY A 84 14.59 -23.00 -21.41
N LEU A 85 14.22 -21.83 -21.93
CA LEU A 85 14.95 -20.58 -21.71
C LEU A 85 14.72 -20.09 -20.29
N MET A 86 15.80 -19.79 -19.53
CA MET A 86 15.73 -19.14 -18.21
C MET A 86 15.04 -17.79 -18.33
N GLN A 87 14.07 -17.55 -17.47
CA GLN A 87 13.30 -16.31 -17.47
C GLN A 87 13.77 -15.36 -16.36
N THR A 88 13.67 -14.05 -16.65
CA THR A 88 13.95 -12.97 -15.72
C THR A 88 12.79 -11.97 -15.72
N GLY A 89 12.69 -11.13 -14.70
CA GLY A 89 11.59 -10.18 -14.54
C GLY A 89 10.28 -10.86 -14.12
N TRP A 90 9.16 -10.28 -14.54
CA TRP A 90 7.84 -10.77 -14.19
C TRP A 90 7.44 -12.02 -14.97
N ILE A 91 7.03 -13.05 -14.23
CA ILE A 91 6.62 -14.35 -14.76
C ILE A 91 5.18 -14.61 -14.30
N LYS A 92 4.34 -15.06 -15.21
CA LYS A 92 3.00 -15.54 -14.90
C LYS A 92 2.94 -17.04 -15.16
N ASP A 93 2.69 -17.80 -14.09
CA ASP A 93 2.55 -19.24 -14.16
C ASP A 93 1.31 -19.67 -13.37
N GLU A 94 0.47 -20.53 -13.95
CA GLU A 94 -0.81 -20.98 -13.36
C GLU A 94 -1.67 -19.86 -12.77
N GLY A 95 -1.71 -18.70 -13.42
CA GLY A 95 -2.48 -17.53 -12.98
C GLY A 95 -1.85 -16.69 -11.86
N LYS A 96 -0.73 -17.13 -11.29
CA LYS A 96 0.02 -16.44 -10.24
C LYS A 96 1.19 -15.67 -10.83
N TRP A 97 1.59 -14.59 -10.16
CA TRP A 97 2.73 -13.78 -10.56
C TRP A 97 3.94 -14.07 -9.68
N TYR A 98 5.10 -14.10 -10.33
CA TYR A 98 6.42 -14.32 -9.75
C TYR A 98 7.40 -13.30 -10.31
N TYR A 99 8.54 -13.14 -9.69
CA TYR A 99 9.61 -12.30 -10.20
C TYR A 99 10.97 -12.95 -10.03
N CYS A 100 11.72 -13.06 -11.12
CA CYS A 100 13.10 -13.49 -11.11
C CYS A 100 14.03 -12.29 -11.37
N LEU A 101 15.13 -12.23 -10.63
CA LEU A 101 16.18 -11.23 -10.78
C LEU A 101 16.89 -11.40 -12.15
N GLU A 102 17.81 -10.49 -12.47
CA GLU A 102 18.57 -10.53 -13.72
C GLU A 102 19.44 -11.81 -13.83
N ASP A 103 19.89 -12.36 -12.69
CA ASP A 103 20.59 -13.65 -12.62
C ASP A 103 19.66 -14.87 -12.68
N GLY A 104 18.37 -14.67 -12.91
CA GLY A 104 17.33 -15.72 -12.98
C GLY A 104 16.81 -16.18 -11.63
N VAL A 105 17.37 -15.74 -10.49
CA VAL A 105 16.97 -16.21 -9.17
C VAL A 105 15.59 -15.66 -8.79
N LEU A 106 14.68 -16.56 -8.40
CA LEU A 106 13.34 -16.24 -7.93
C LEU A 106 13.39 -15.44 -6.62
N VAL A 107 12.73 -14.29 -6.57
CA VAL A 107 12.58 -13.50 -5.35
C VAL A 107 11.57 -14.18 -4.43
N GLN A 108 12.00 -14.45 -3.19
CA GLN A 108 11.16 -15.08 -2.16
C GLN A 108 11.28 -14.33 -0.84
N GLU A 109 10.18 -14.24 -0.08
CA GLU A 109 10.05 -13.61 1.24
C GLU A 109 10.75 -12.24 1.30
N ASN A 110 10.53 -11.41 0.28
CA ASN A 110 11.23 -10.14 0.16
C ASN A 110 10.39 -9.06 -0.50
N TRP A 111 10.71 -7.82 -0.16
CA TRP A 111 10.23 -6.65 -0.85
C TRP A 111 10.91 -6.51 -2.22
N LEU A 112 10.12 -6.08 -3.19
CA LEU A 112 10.57 -5.80 -4.55
C LEU A 112 10.14 -4.38 -4.94
N LYS A 113 11.08 -3.56 -5.35
CA LYS A 113 10.79 -2.25 -5.95
C LYS A 113 10.94 -2.34 -7.46
N VAL A 114 9.87 -1.98 -8.18
CA VAL A 114 9.87 -1.95 -9.64
C VAL A 114 9.33 -0.60 -10.10
N GLY A 115 10.17 0.23 -10.68
CA GLY A 115 9.88 1.64 -10.91
C GLY A 115 9.56 2.35 -9.59
N GLU A 116 8.46 3.07 -9.51
CA GLU A 116 8.02 3.76 -8.29
C GLU A 116 7.12 2.88 -7.39
N ASN A 117 6.89 1.61 -7.76
CA ASN A 117 5.99 0.73 -7.04
C ASN A 117 6.73 -0.28 -6.17
N TYR A 118 6.12 -0.61 -5.03
CA TYR A 118 6.61 -1.62 -4.11
C TYR A 118 5.68 -2.83 -4.11
N PHE A 119 6.28 -4.00 -4.12
CA PHE A 119 5.63 -5.31 -4.12
C PHE A 119 6.25 -6.15 -3.01
N PHE A 120 5.57 -7.22 -2.63
CA PHE A 120 6.12 -8.23 -1.73
C PHE A 120 5.95 -9.62 -2.34
N MET A 121 7.05 -10.34 -2.43
CA MET A 121 7.04 -11.73 -2.90
C MET A 121 6.99 -12.64 -1.67
N ARG A 122 6.02 -13.56 -1.62
CA ARG A 122 5.86 -14.50 -0.52
C ARG A 122 7.01 -15.48 -0.44
N GLY A 123 7.10 -16.27 0.65
CA GLY A 123 8.06 -17.37 0.77
C GLY A 123 7.94 -18.44 -0.32
N THR A 124 6.75 -18.56 -0.94
CA THR A 124 6.52 -19.39 -2.14
C THR A 124 7.03 -18.75 -3.43
N GLY A 125 7.46 -17.51 -3.41
CA GLY A 125 7.79 -16.69 -4.59
C GLY A 125 6.60 -16.01 -5.25
N GLU A 126 5.36 -16.28 -4.81
CA GLU A 126 4.15 -15.67 -5.35
C GLU A 126 4.03 -14.19 -4.95
N LEU A 127 3.53 -13.37 -5.86
CA LEU A 127 3.17 -11.97 -5.58
C LEU A 127 2.10 -11.89 -4.49
N ALA A 128 2.34 -11.08 -3.47
CA ALA A 128 1.36 -10.82 -2.42
C ALA A 128 0.23 -9.93 -2.93
N VAL A 129 -1.00 -10.26 -2.53
CA VAL A 129 -2.20 -9.43 -2.71
C VAL A 129 -3.02 -9.45 -1.42
N GLY A 130 -3.82 -8.37 -1.19
CA GLY A 130 -4.63 -8.22 0.00
C GLY A 130 -3.83 -7.87 1.26
N TRP A 131 -4.45 -8.04 2.40
CA TRP A 131 -3.84 -7.75 3.70
C TRP A 131 -2.73 -8.73 4.08
N ARG A 132 -1.62 -8.18 4.61
CA ARG A 132 -0.48 -8.92 5.12
C ARG A 132 0.04 -8.33 6.42
N ASN A 133 0.19 -9.17 7.44
CA ASN A 133 0.94 -8.81 8.64
C ASN A 133 2.39 -9.24 8.45
N MET A 134 3.30 -8.29 8.59
CA MET A 134 4.74 -8.53 8.51
C MET A 134 5.40 -7.86 9.71
N SER A 135 6.01 -8.65 10.56
CA SER A 135 6.67 -8.21 11.80
C SER A 135 5.78 -7.28 12.66
N GLY A 136 4.50 -7.66 12.85
CA GLY A 136 3.53 -6.91 13.66
C GLY A 136 2.93 -5.68 13.00
N SER A 137 3.30 -5.37 11.76
CA SER A 137 2.72 -4.26 10.98
C SER A 137 1.85 -4.80 9.85
N TRP A 138 0.67 -4.21 9.65
CA TRP A 138 -0.22 -4.54 8.57
C TRP A 138 0.07 -3.70 7.33
N TYR A 139 0.11 -4.36 6.18
CA TYR A 139 0.24 -3.78 4.84
C TYR A 139 -0.89 -4.26 3.96
N TYR A 140 -1.22 -3.50 2.95
CA TYR A 140 -2.19 -3.90 1.95
C TYR A 140 -1.59 -3.85 0.55
N PHE A 141 -1.72 -4.96 -0.17
CA PHE A 141 -1.30 -5.07 -1.56
C PHE A 141 -2.56 -5.10 -2.44
N LYS A 142 -2.64 -4.17 -3.38
CA LYS A 142 -3.77 -4.06 -4.32
C LYS A 142 -3.88 -5.32 -5.18
N ALA A 143 -4.94 -5.43 -5.98
CA ALA A 143 -5.14 -6.58 -6.87
C ALA A 143 -4.01 -6.76 -7.91
N ASP A 144 -3.30 -5.70 -8.24
CA ASP A 144 -2.12 -5.72 -9.11
C ASP A 144 -0.80 -5.94 -8.34
N GLY A 145 -0.87 -6.25 -7.06
CA GLY A 145 0.27 -6.49 -6.18
C GLY A 145 0.97 -5.25 -5.65
N ARG A 146 0.61 -4.05 -6.08
CA ARG A 146 1.25 -2.82 -5.58
C ARG A 146 0.88 -2.56 -4.12
N CYS A 147 1.88 -2.27 -3.30
CA CYS A 147 1.68 -1.84 -1.92
C CYS A 147 0.87 -0.54 -1.88
N ALA A 148 -0.10 -0.47 -0.99
CA ALA A 148 -0.89 0.74 -0.77
C ALA A 148 -0.17 1.71 0.17
N PHE A 149 -0.28 3.00 -0.12
CA PHE A 149 0.23 4.11 0.68
C PHE A 149 -0.86 5.17 0.83
N LYS A 150 -0.76 5.97 1.88
CA LYS A 150 -1.67 7.08 2.16
C LYS A 150 -3.11 6.59 2.34
N TRP A 151 -4.09 7.38 1.89
CA TRP A 151 -5.49 7.03 1.97
C TRP A 151 -5.86 5.84 1.10
N MET A 152 -6.60 4.90 1.68
CA MET A 152 -7.10 3.73 0.99
C MET A 152 -8.53 3.42 1.42
N LYS A 153 -9.39 3.09 0.45
CA LYS A 153 -10.77 2.66 0.68
C LYS A 153 -10.93 1.20 0.29
N ILE A 154 -11.49 0.40 1.20
CA ILE A 154 -11.85 -1.00 0.93
C ILE A 154 -13.31 -1.16 1.34
N GLY A 155 -14.17 -1.47 0.37
CA GLY A 155 -15.61 -1.42 0.60
C GLY A 155 -16.06 -0.03 1.03
N ASN A 156 -16.67 0.08 2.19
CA ASN A 156 -17.07 1.37 2.77
C ASN A 156 -16.08 1.95 3.78
N ASP A 157 -15.04 1.20 4.12
CA ASP A 157 -14.10 1.56 5.17
C ASP A 157 -12.88 2.31 4.61
N TRP A 158 -12.48 3.38 5.28
CA TRP A 158 -11.27 4.12 4.99
C TRP A 158 -10.14 3.72 5.94
N PHE A 159 -8.93 3.63 5.38
CA PHE A 159 -7.69 3.31 6.08
C PHE A 159 -6.62 4.34 5.74
N TRP A 160 -5.71 4.55 6.67
CA TRP A 160 -4.50 5.34 6.45
C TRP A 160 -3.27 4.44 6.52
N MET A 161 -2.59 4.30 5.39
CA MET A 161 -1.45 3.39 5.23
C MET A 161 -0.09 4.06 5.50
N GLY A 162 -0.08 5.29 5.98
CA GLY A 162 1.17 6.01 6.20
C GLY A 162 2.01 6.17 4.93
N THR A 163 3.09 6.91 5.06
CA THR A 163 4.11 7.07 3.99
C THR A 163 5.08 5.89 3.95
N ASP A 164 5.06 5.05 4.98
CA ASP A 164 5.82 3.81 5.11
C ASP A 164 5.04 2.55 4.68
N GLY A 165 3.82 2.73 4.16
CA GLY A 165 2.94 1.66 3.75
C GLY A 165 2.30 0.86 4.89
N LYS A 166 2.58 1.20 6.16
CA LYS A 166 1.99 0.52 7.31
C LYS A 166 0.60 1.08 7.62
N MET A 167 -0.34 0.20 7.90
CA MET A 167 -1.65 0.58 8.43
C MET A 167 -1.50 1.31 9.76
N LYS A 168 -2.11 2.47 9.86
CA LYS A 168 -2.10 3.28 11.09
C LYS A 168 -3.36 3.05 11.90
N THR A 169 -3.22 3.16 13.23
CA THR A 169 -4.30 3.05 14.21
C THR A 169 -4.21 4.23 15.19
N GLY A 170 -5.26 4.46 15.97
CA GLY A 170 -5.32 5.59 16.91
C GLY A 170 -5.41 6.94 16.21
N TRP A 171 -5.02 7.99 16.91
CA TRP A 171 -4.99 9.35 16.38
C TRP A 171 -3.90 9.53 15.34
N GLN A 172 -4.27 10.10 14.19
CA GLN A 172 -3.36 10.44 13.10
C GLN A 172 -3.63 11.86 12.63
N GLN A 173 -2.57 12.64 12.48
CA GLN A 173 -2.64 13.95 11.83
C GLN A 173 -2.22 13.79 10.37
N VAL A 174 -3.14 14.08 9.46
CA VAL A 174 -2.91 14.00 8.02
C VAL A 174 -3.15 15.37 7.42
N GLU A 175 -2.11 15.97 6.87
CA GLU A 175 -2.18 17.33 6.30
C GLU A 175 -2.78 18.37 7.28
N GLY A 176 -2.35 18.33 8.54
CA GLY A 176 -2.82 19.24 9.58
C GLY A 176 -4.16 18.86 10.23
N ILE A 177 -4.90 17.89 9.69
CA ILE A 177 -6.23 17.48 10.16
C ILE A 177 -6.14 16.20 10.95
N TYR A 178 -6.81 16.12 12.11
CA TYR A 178 -6.86 14.93 12.92
C TYR A 178 -7.98 13.97 12.50
N TYR A 179 -7.62 12.69 12.48
CA TYR A 179 -8.49 11.53 12.25
C TYR A 179 -8.22 10.48 13.32
N TYR A 180 -9.18 9.61 13.55
CA TYR A 180 -9.01 8.49 14.46
C TYR A 180 -9.27 7.17 13.74
N PHE A 181 -8.36 6.21 13.90
CA PHE A 181 -8.48 4.87 13.33
C PHE A 181 -8.57 3.84 14.45
N GLY A 182 -9.54 2.93 14.37
CA GLY A 182 -9.67 1.84 15.32
C GLY A 182 -8.48 0.89 15.29
N GLN A 183 -8.43 -0.06 16.23
CA GLN A 183 -7.40 -1.11 16.24
C GLN A 183 -7.47 -1.99 14.99
N ASP A 184 -8.63 -2.05 14.34
CA ASP A 184 -8.86 -2.68 13.04
C ASP A 184 -8.36 -1.84 11.85
N GLY A 185 -7.78 -0.67 12.08
CA GLY A 185 -7.31 0.29 11.10
C GLY A 185 -8.41 1.10 10.40
N LYS A 186 -9.69 0.87 10.72
CA LYS A 186 -10.79 1.60 10.08
C LYS A 186 -10.93 3.00 10.66
N MET A 187 -11.10 4.00 9.78
CA MET A 187 -11.41 5.36 10.17
C MET A 187 -12.73 5.41 10.95
N LYS A 188 -12.71 6.05 12.11
CA LYS A 188 -13.92 6.25 12.93
C LYS A 188 -14.60 7.55 12.58
N THR A 189 -15.92 7.53 12.65
CA THR A 189 -16.82 8.69 12.48
C THR A 189 -17.80 8.76 13.63
N GLY A 190 -18.44 9.91 13.84
CA GLY A 190 -19.35 10.13 14.94
C GLY A 190 -18.65 10.33 16.29
N TRP A 191 -19.30 9.96 17.37
CA TRP A 191 -18.79 10.14 18.73
C TRP A 191 -17.64 9.21 19.05
N LEU A 192 -16.61 9.79 19.68
CA LEU A 192 -15.45 9.09 20.22
C LEU A 192 -15.20 9.55 21.66
N SER A 193 -14.74 8.66 22.54
CA SER A 193 -14.30 8.98 23.89
C SER A 193 -12.99 8.28 24.21
N ASP A 194 -12.09 8.99 24.89
CA ASP A 194 -10.86 8.43 25.48
C ASP A 194 -10.99 8.06 26.96
N GLY A 195 -12.22 8.18 27.52
CA GLY A 195 -12.53 7.98 28.95
C GLY A 195 -12.57 9.28 29.75
N THR A 196 -11.87 10.32 29.32
CA THR A 196 -11.85 11.65 29.96
C THR A 196 -12.59 12.68 29.10
N ASN A 197 -12.28 12.71 27.83
CA ASN A 197 -12.81 13.67 26.86
C ASN A 197 -13.72 12.98 25.86
N ARG A 198 -14.64 13.75 25.30
CA ARG A 198 -15.48 13.35 24.18
C ARG A 198 -15.12 14.17 22.94
N TYR A 199 -15.05 13.49 21.80
CA TYR A 199 -14.74 14.05 20.50
C TYR A 199 -15.87 13.75 19.54
N TYR A 200 -15.97 14.50 18.48
CA TYR A 200 -16.86 14.17 17.38
C TYR A 200 -16.09 14.17 16.06
N MET A 201 -16.13 13.02 15.40
CA MET A 201 -15.55 12.85 14.08
C MET A 201 -16.64 13.05 13.05
N ASP A 202 -16.48 13.99 12.14
CA ASP A 202 -17.47 14.32 11.13
C ASP A 202 -17.91 13.07 10.35
N PRO A 203 -19.21 12.76 10.25
CA PRO A 203 -19.69 11.52 9.68
C PRO A 203 -19.34 11.30 8.21
N GLU A 204 -19.19 12.38 7.44
CA GLU A 204 -18.92 12.30 6.00
C GLU A 204 -17.41 12.24 5.71
N SER A 205 -16.65 13.07 6.40
CA SER A 205 -15.21 13.24 6.12
C SER A 205 -14.29 12.52 7.09
N GLY A 206 -14.80 12.09 8.26
CA GLY A 206 -13.98 11.53 9.35
C GLY A 206 -13.08 12.54 10.06
N LYS A 207 -13.14 13.82 9.73
CA LYS A 207 -12.31 14.88 10.35
C LYS A 207 -12.75 15.10 11.79
N MET A 208 -11.79 15.31 12.68
CA MET A 208 -12.07 15.77 14.03
C MET A 208 -12.73 17.16 13.99
N VAL A 209 -13.86 17.29 14.68
CA VAL A 209 -14.59 18.57 14.78
C VAL A 209 -13.96 19.44 15.86
N HIS A 210 -13.83 20.74 15.59
CA HIS A 210 -13.52 21.82 16.52
C HIS A 210 -14.45 23.00 16.26
N ASN A 211 -14.57 23.91 17.21
CA ASN A 211 -15.53 25.01 17.22
C ASN A 211 -17.00 24.55 17.27
N TRP A 212 -17.91 25.38 16.82
CA TRP A 212 -19.33 25.09 16.80
C TRP A 212 -19.70 24.04 15.78
N LYS A 213 -20.46 23.05 16.21
CA LYS A 213 -21.04 22.00 15.34
C LYS A 213 -22.46 21.70 15.77
N GLN A 214 -23.37 21.69 14.82
CA GLN A 214 -24.73 21.18 15.04
C GLN A 214 -24.76 19.68 14.86
N ILE A 215 -25.21 18.97 15.91
CA ILE A 215 -25.33 17.52 15.96
C ILE A 215 -26.75 17.19 16.45
N ASN A 216 -27.53 16.47 15.65
CA ASN A 216 -28.92 16.12 15.98
C ASN A 216 -29.75 17.33 16.43
N ASN A 217 -29.68 18.43 15.67
CA ASN A 217 -30.36 19.71 15.93
C ASN A 217 -29.92 20.48 17.20
N ALA A 218 -28.90 20.02 17.91
CA ALA A 218 -28.31 20.73 19.04
C ALA A 218 -26.94 21.28 18.67
N TRP A 219 -26.68 22.55 19.04
CA TRP A 219 -25.36 23.13 18.91
C TRP A 219 -24.46 22.68 20.05
N MET A 220 -23.25 22.29 19.71
CA MET A 220 -22.19 21.92 20.63
C MET A 220 -20.89 22.63 20.24
N PHE A 221 -20.03 22.82 21.23
CA PHE A 221 -18.72 23.44 21.00
C PHE A 221 -17.61 22.47 21.37
N PHE A 222 -16.58 22.45 20.51
CA PHE A 222 -15.37 21.67 20.70
C PHE A 222 -14.17 22.63 20.74
N ASP A 223 -13.27 22.42 21.69
CA ASP A 223 -12.06 23.24 21.80
C ASP A 223 -11.08 22.97 20.64
N ALA A 224 -9.94 23.64 20.62
CA ALA A 224 -8.91 23.50 19.59
C ALA A 224 -8.30 22.06 19.56
N ASN A 225 -8.41 21.31 20.66
CA ASN A 225 -7.97 19.92 20.76
C ASN A 225 -9.10 18.93 20.38
N GLY A 226 -10.28 19.43 20.00
CA GLY A 226 -11.46 18.64 19.69
C GLY A 226 -12.25 18.12 20.89
N HIS A 227 -11.95 18.58 22.11
CA HIS A 227 -12.69 18.18 23.30
C HIS A 227 -14.08 18.85 23.32
N MET A 228 -15.13 18.05 23.52
CA MET A 228 -16.48 18.58 23.74
C MET A 228 -16.51 19.40 25.00
N MET A 229 -16.91 20.67 24.89
CA MET A 229 -17.02 21.59 26.01
C MET A 229 -18.34 21.42 26.76
N THR A 230 -18.34 21.72 28.06
CA THR A 230 -19.50 21.78 28.94
C THR A 230 -19.37 22.99 29.86
N GLY A 231 -20.49 23.45 30.44
CA GLY A 231 -20.49 24.61 31.31
C GLY A 231 -20.38 25.93 30.55
N TRP A 232 -19.89 26.96 31.21
CA TRP A 232 -19.76 28.29 30.64
C TRP A 232 -18.56 28.41 29.70
N ILE A 233 -18.81 28.96 28.52
CA ILE A 233 -17.77 29.34 27.56
C ILE A 233 -17.94 30.77 27.08
N HIS A 234 -16.85 31.45 26.77
CA HIS A 234 -16.82 32.79 26.20
C HIS A 234 -16.21 32.74 24.81
N VAL A 235 -17.03 33.05 23.80
CA VAL A 235 -16.65 32.95 22.37
C VAL A 235 -17.12 34.21 21.64
N ASN A 236 -16.24 34.90 20.94
CA ASN A 236 -16.56 36.11 20.15
C ASN A 236 -17.37 37.14 20.94
N ASP A 237 -16.90 37.51 22.11
CA ASP A 237 -17.48 38.52 23.02
C ASP A 237 -18.87 38.15 23.57
N HIS A 238 -19.32 36.89 23.44
CA HIS A 238 -20.56 36.37 24.00
C HIS A 238 -20.30 35.20 24.94
N TYR A 239 -21.11 35.11 25.98
CA TYR A 239 -21.11 33.96 26.88
C TYR A 239 -22.22 32.98 26.46
N TYR A 240 -21.88 31.68 26.51
CA TYR A 240 -22.78 30.57 26.27
C TYR A 240 -22.70 29.56 27.42
N TYR A 241 -23.75 28.80 27.60
CA TYR A 241 -23.74 27.68 28.53
C TYR A 241 -24.05 26.38 27.80
N LEU A 242 -23.17 25.41 28.02
CA LEU A 242 -23.29 24.04 27.48
C LEU A 242 -23.67 23.10 28.61
N GLY A 243 -24.74 22.35 28.47
CA GLY A 243 -25.15 21.35 29.44
C GLY A 243 -24.10 20.26 29.65
N THR A 244 -24.30 19.40 30.63
CA THR A 244 -23.42 18.26 30.88
C THR A 244 -23.37 17.25 29.72
N ASP A 245 -24.37 17.28 28.85
CA ASP A 245 -24.42 16.53 27.61
C ASP A 245 -23.76 17.26 26.40
N GLY A 246 -23.20 18.45 26.64
CA GLY A 246 -22.53 19.32 25.67
C GLY A 246 -23.47 20.19 24.84
N LYS A 247 -24.80 20.08 25.02
CA LYS A 247 -25.75 20.89 24.22
C LYS A 247 -25.80 22.32 24.72
N MET A 248 -25.79 23.24 23.77
CA MET A 248 -25.96 24.66 24.04
C MET A 248 -27.37 24.97 24.50
N VAL A 249 -27.47 25.69 25.62
CA VAL A 249 -28.72 26.25 26.12
C VAL A 249 -29.10 27.45 25.28
N SER A 250 -30.35 27.51 24.82
CA SER A 250 -30.83 28.63 24.02
C SER A 250 -32.34 28.88 24.26
N ASN A 251 -32.78 30.09 24.01
CA ASN A 251 -34.18 30.54 24.10
C ASN A 251 -34.88 30.14 25.42
N THR A 252 -34.16 30.28 26.54
CA THR A 252 -34.68 29.92 27.86
C THR A 252 -33.94 30.63 28.98
N THR A 253 -34.50 30.58 30.19
CA THR A 253 -33.83 30.99 31.44
C THR A 253 -33.45 29.76 32.22
N LEU A 254 -32.17 29.63 32.55
CA LEU A 254 -31.60 28.53 33.34
C LEU A 254 -31.18 29.01 34.73
N THR A 255 -31.60 28.32 35.77
CA THR A 255 -31.18 28.64 37.12
C THR A 255 -29.98 27.73 37.51
N LEU A 256 -28.84 28.34 37.82
CA LEU A 256 -27.63 27.67 38.26
C LEU A 256 -27.24 28.21 39.64
N ASN A 257 -27.14 27.34 40.63
CA ASN A 257 -26.78 27.70 42.02
C ASN A 257 -27.61 28.86 42.58
N GLY A 258 -28.94 28.91 42.24
CA GLY A 258 -29.86 29.96 42.71
C GLY A 258 -29.84 31.23 41.94
N VAL A 259 -28.99 31.37 40.91
CA VAL A 259 -28.91 32.55 40.02
C VAL A 259 -29.56 32.20 38.64
N SER A 260 -30.40 33.09 38.16
CA SER A 260 -31.12 32.90 36.90
C SER A 260 -30.40 33.57 35.75
N TYR A 261 -30.11 32.82 34.68
CA TYR A 261 -29.38 33.25 33.48
C TYR A 261 -30.28 33.07 32.25
N THR A 262 -30.51 34.15 31.53
CA THR A 262 -31.39 34.15 30.32
C THR A 262 -30.54 34.11 29.06
N PHE A 263 -30.90 33.18 28.15
CA PHE A 263 -30.23 32.97 26.85
C PHE A 263 -31.19 33.27 25.69
N ASP A 264 -30.69 33.94 24.70
CA ASP A 264 -31.44 34.23 23.48
C ASP A 264 -31.63 33.03 22.56
N GLY A 265 -32.25 33.20 21.41
CA GLY A 265 -32.45 32.14 20.41
C GLY A 265 -31.16 31.61 19.78
N ASN A 266 -30.08 32.36 19.82
CA ASN A 266 -28.75 31.99 19.34
C ASN A 266 -27.88 31.39 20.45
N GLY A 267 -28.41 31.28 21.68
CA GLY A 267 -27.72 30.77 22.84
C GLY A 267 -26.83 31.76 23.56
N ALA A 268 -26.77 32.99 23.12
CA ALA A 268 -25.98 34.01 23.82
C ALA A 268 -26.66 34.43 25.14
N TYR A 269 -25.86 34.53 26.21
CA TYR A 269 -26.33 35.10 27.47
C TYR A 269 -26.64 36.59 27.32
N THR A 270 -27.83 37.00 27.76
CA THR A 270 -28.36 38.37 27.61
C THR A 270 -28.62 39.07 28.94
N GLY A 271 -28.40 38.37 30.06
CA GLY A 271 -28.69 38.94 31.40
C GLY A 271 -27.59 39.87 31.93
N ASN A 272 -27.85 40.43 33.13
CA ASN A 272 -26.93 41.35 33.80
C ASN A 272 -26.16 40.70 34.95
N GLU A 273 -26.48 39.42 35.25
CA GLU A 273 -25.81 38.69 36.35
C GLU A 273 -24.35 38.34 35.95
N SER A 274 -23.46 38.39 36.95
CA SER A 274 -22.06 38.04 36.69
C SER A 274 -21.90 36.59 36.29
N VAL A 275 -21.27 36.35 35.14
CA VAL A 275 -20.90 35.02 34.69
C VAL A 275 -19.74 34.50 35.59
N PRO A 276 -19.77 33.24 36.07
CA PRO A 276 -18.71 32.68 36.90
C PRO A 276 -17.32 32.85 36.29
N ALA A 277 -16.31 33.16 37.12
CA ALA A 277 -14.91 33.31 36.70
C ALA A 277 -14.32 32.02 36.11
N THR A 278 -15.02 30.90 36.28
CA THR A 278 -14.65 29.58 35.69
C THR A 278 -15.07 29.46 34.21
N ALA A 279 -15.71 30.49 33.60
CA ALA A 279 -16.00 30.49 32.20
C ALA A 279 -14.71 30.34 31.36
N VAL A 280 -14.64 29.31 30.52
CA VAL A 280 -13.49 29.07 29.67
C VAL A 280 -13.51 30.09 28.51
N SER A 281 -12.53 30.99 28.49
CA SER A 281 -12.39 31.93 27.35
C SER A 281 -11.72 31.24 26.18
N ILE A 282 -12.44 31.20 25.06
CA ILE A 282 -11.94 30.72 23.78
C ILE A 282 -11.52 31.96 23.00
N TYR A 283 -10.23 32.14 22.79
CA TYR A 283 -9.71 33.24 22.00
C TYR A 283 -10.16 33.13 20.54
N LYS A 284 -10.45 34.27 19.94
CA LYS A 284 -10.80 34.43 18.53
C LYS A 284 -9.75 33.72 17.67
N GLU A 285 -10.14 32.74 16.86
CA GLU A 285 -9.25 32.22 15.82
C GLU A 285 -8.87 33.39 14.89
N PRO A 286 -7.59 33.54 14.48
CA PRO A 286 -7.27 34.44 13.40
C PRO A 286 -8.10 34.02 12.17
N LYS A 287 -8.77 34.98 11.55
CA LYS A 287 -9.47 34.72 10.28
C LYS A 287 -8.52 33.99 9.37
N GLN A 288 -8.92 32.81 8.88
CA GLN A 288 -8.25 32.18 7.73
C GLN A 288 -8.36 33.20 6.57
N GLU A 289 -7.29 33.95 6.37
CA GLU A 289 -7.08 34.58 5.08
C GLU A 289 -6.93 33.46 4.07
N ALA A 290 -7.73 33.54 3.00
CA ALA A 290 -7.63 32.61 1.89
C ALA A 290 -6.18 32.66 1.35
N GLU A 291 -5.38 31.70 1.67
CA GLU A 291 -4.07 31.53 1.03
C GLU A 291 -4.29 31.23 -0.44
N THR A 292 -4.10 32.28 -1.25
CA THR A 292 -3.77 32.15 -2.66
C THR A 292 -2.54 31.24 -2.76
N ALA A 293 -2.70 30.16 -3.48
CA ALA A 293 -1.63 29.20 -3.80
C ALA A 293 -0.38 29.92 -4.30
N SER A 294 0.67 29.93 -3.49
CA SER A 294 2.03 30.16 -3.93
C SER A 294 2.81 28.87 -3.79
N SER A 295 3.19 28.33 -4.94
CA SER A 295 4.11 27.23 -5.08
C SER A 295 5.49 27.65 -4.55
N ASP A 296 5.95 27.04 -3.46
CA ASP A 296 7.36 26.97 -3.19
C ASP A 296 7.74 25.66 -2.51
N THR A 297 8.47 24.88 -3.29
CA THR A 297 9.23 23.70 -2.95
C THR A 297 10.22 24.00 -1.82
N LYS A 298 10.08 23.37 -0.65
CA LYS A 298 11.25 23.12 0.21
C LYS A 298 11.23 21.69 0.77
N SER A 299 12.18 20.97 0.28
CA SER A 299 12.75 19.71 0.74
C SER A 299 13.00 19.72 2.25
N GLY A 300 12.35 18.82 2.96
CA GLY A 300 12.70 18.44 4.33
C GLY A 300 12.94 16.94 4.38
N THR A 301 14.21 16.57 4.25
CA THR A 301 14.75 15.22 4.45
C THR A 301 14.53 14.78 5.90
N SER A 302 13.70 13.77 6.13
CA SER A 302 13.84 12.92 7.30
C SER A 302 14.08 11.48 6.83
N ASN A 303 15.31 11.03 7.01
CA ASN A 303 15.81 9.69 6.75
C ASN A 303 15.16 8.66 7.69
N GLY A 304 14.08 8.04 7.23
CA GLY A 304 13.64 6.75 7.74
C GLY A 304 14.04 5.68 6.71
N LYS A 305 15.15 4.99 6.94
CA LYS A 305 15.55 3.83 6.14
C LYS A 305 14.44 2.78 6.19
N MET A 306 13.58 2.74 5.17
CA MET A 306 12.95 1.48 4.80
C MET A 306 14.05 0.64 4.13
N GLY A 307 14.32 -0.55 4.67
CA GLY A 307 15.30 -1.48 4.08
C GLY A 307 14.71 -2.14 2.83
N LEU A 308 14.58 -1.36 1.77
CA LEU A 308 14.08 -1.79 0.47
C LEU A 308 15.25 -1.80 -0.52
N PRO A 309 15.42 -2.86 -1.31
CA PRO A 309 16.45 -2.89 -2.33
C PRO A 309 16.16 -1.86 -3.43
N SER A 310 17.21 -1.18 -3.91
CA SER A 310 17.14 -0.27 -5.05
C SER A 310 17.38 -1.06 -6.33
N ASP A 311 16.35 -1.30 -7.17
CA ASP A 311 16.58 -1.74 -8.53
C ASP A 311 15.48 -1.33 -9.52
N LYS A 312 15.88 -1.20 -10.79
CA LYS A 312 15.13 -0.57 -11.88
C LYS A 312 14.63 -1.62 -12.87
N THR A 313 13.38 -2.04 -12.76
CA THR A 313 12.75 -2.85 -13.81
C THR A 313 11.24 -2.58 -13.87
N THR A 314 10.59 -2.89 -14.99
CA THR A 314 9.15 -2.64 -15.24
C THR A 314 8.32 -3.87 -14.92
N GLY A 315 7.24 -3.73 -14.10
CA GLY A 315 6.36 -4.82 -13.65
C GLY A 315 4.95 -4.83 -14.27
N PRO A 316 4.07 -5.77 -13.86
CA PRO A 316 2.71 -5.87 -14.39
C PRO A 316 1.93 -4.57 -14.08
N GLY A 317 1.26 -4.04 -15.11
CA GLY A 317 0.46 -2.81 -15.01
C GLY A 317 1.11 -1.55 -15.55
N VAL A 318 2.37 -1.61 -16.00
CA VAL A 318 3.01 -0.49 -16.70
C VAL A 318 2.82 -0.68 -18.21
N LYS A 319 1.85 0.03 -18.81
CA LYS A 319 1.78 0.20 -20.27
C LYS A 319 2.92 1.13 -20.67
N LYS A 320 3.84 0.68 -21.52
CA LYS A 320 4.71 1.57 -22.28
C LYS A 320 3.82 2.37 -23.22
N ASN A 321 3.67 3.67 -22.96
CA ASN A 321 3.25 4.58 -24.02
C ASN A 321 4.47 4.80 -24.91
N ASN A 322 4.32 4.41 -26.15
CA ASN A 322 5.21 4.83 -27.23
C ASN A 322 4.98 6.32 -27.51
#